data_b484cbdfa0f85166833c5464cf313141
#
_entry.id   b484cbdfa0f85166833c5464cf313141
#
_cell.length_a   1.000
_cell.length_b   1.000
_cell.length_c   1.000
_cell.angle_alpha   90.00
_cell.angle_beta   90.00
_cell.angle_gamma   90.00
#
_symmetry.space_group_name_H-M   'P 1'
#
loop_
_entity.id
_entity.type
_entity.pdbx_description
1 polymer ?
#
loop_
_entity_poly.entity_id
_entity_poly.type
_entity_poly.pdbx_seq_one_letter_code
_entity_poly.pdbx_strand_id
1 'polypeptide(L)'
;FLQIKTDGKWTASSQDSWCTINNKEGNGNVSTICSVSANDDDERYTVITVTSNGKSENVTITQKGGNGEEPDPDPNPSGYAGRIEIPKLKGGNSNLFITHTTQYNGKEVITYSFEYDCTQKSSRWVAFTFNTSTPDNNVGRAGDFSDDPSIPSQYRTHDGDYTGSGYSRGHLVASSDRQYSATANKQTFYMSNMNPQIQDGFNGGIWASLEKKVQTWGNITNDQDTLYVAKGGTIDNNNIIKYLKTNNTIPVPKYFYMAILSLKNGQYKAIGFWFEHKSYSNNNYASYALSI
;
A
#
# COMPACT_ATOMS: atom_id res chain seq x y z
N PHE A 1 12.30 7.49 -2.88
CA PHE A 1 12.02 8.20 -4.15
C PHE A 1 12.42 9.65 -4.04
N LEU A 2 12.97 10.18 -5.14
CA LEU A 2 13.15 11.61 -5.34
C LEU A 2 12.00 12.10 -6.24
N GLN A 3 11.18 13.01 -5.73
CA GLN A 3 10.16 13.69 -6.52
C GLN A 3 10.72 15.00 -7.08
N ILE A 4 10.75 15.12 -8.39
CA ILE A 4 11.20 16.33 -9.09
C ILE A 4 9.96 17.01 -9.67
N LYS A 5 9.74 18.27 -9.31
CA LYS A 5 8.65 19.11 -9.83
C LYS A 5 9.26 20.28 -10.56
N THR A 6 9.12 20.29 -11.88
CA THR A 6 9.61 21.35 -12.76
C THR A 6 8.83 21.33 -14.07
N ASP A 7 8.80 22.46 -14.78
CA ASP A 7 8.21 22.62 -16.12
C ASP A 7 9.23 22.47 -17.24
N GLY A 8 10.51 22.22 -16.92
CA GLY A 8 11.61 22.16 -17.89
C GLY A 8 12.47 20.91 -17.78
N LYS A 9 13.56 20.91 -18.55
CA LYS A 9 14.59 19.88 -18.46
C LYS A 9 15.32 19.97 -17.12
N TRP A 10 15.66 18.81 -16.58
CA TRP A 10 16.39 18.70 -15.33
C TRP A 10 17.49 17.64 -15.41
N THR A 11 18.49 17.79 -14.56
CA THR A 11 19.52 16.78 -14.29
C THR A 11 19.59 16.53 -12.79
N ALA A 12 19.97 15.31 -12.39
CA ALA A 12 20.18 14.94 -11.01
C ALA A 12 21.48 14.16 -10.84
N SER A 13 22.26 14.49 -9.82
CA SER A 13 23.51 13.81 -9.49
C SER A 13 23.60 13.57 -7.99
N SER A 14 24.20 12.43 -7.60
CA SER A 14 24.59 12.16 -6.23
C SER A 14 26.07 12.49 -6.04
N GLN A 15 26.41 13.05 -4.91
CA GLN A 15 27.79 13.36 -4.53
C GLN A 15 28.61 12.09 -4.33
N ASP A 16 28.02 11.03 -3.78
CA ASP A 16 28.70 9.79 -3.43
C ASP A 16 28.16 8.61 -4.25
N SER A 17 29.04 7.67 -4.59
CA SER A 17 28.74 6.52 -5.43
C SER A 17 27.85 5.47 -4.75
N TRP A 18 27.79 5.46 -3.42
CA TRP A 18 26.93 4.54 -2.66
C TRP A 18 25.44 4.88 -2.77
N CYS A 19 25.10 6.09 -3.22
CA CYS A 19 23.75 6.50 -3.55
C CYS A 19 23.62 6.74 -5.06
N THR A 20 22.79 5.99 -5.73
CA THR A 20 22.59 6.07 -7.17
C THR A 20 21.18 6.51 -7.51
N ILE A 21 21.02 7.24 -8.61
CA ILE A 21 19.74 7.75 -9.12
C ILE A 21 19.47 7.06 -10.46
N ASN A 22 18.31 6.42 -10.60
CA ASN A 22 17.97 5.69 -11.82
C ASN A 22 17.86 6.61 -13.04
N ASN A 23 17.11 7.70 -12.90
CA ASN A 23 16.98 8.70 -13.96
C ASN A 23 17.80 9.93 -13.57
N LYS A 24 18.93 10.13 -14.25
CA LYS A 24 19.83 11.27 -13.99
C LYS A 24 19.44 12.52 -14.75
N GLU A 25 18.50 12.44 -15.67
CA GLU A 25 17.98 13.55 -16.46
C GLU A 25 16.54 13.29 -16.90
N GLY A 26 15.82 14.33 -17.24
CA GLY A 26 14.45 14.25 -17.72
C GLY A 26 13.85 15.62 -18.06
N ASN A 27 12.54 15.64 -18.25
CA ASN A 27 11.78 16.85 -18.53
C ASN A 27 10.43 16.79 -17.80
N GLY A 28 10.05 17.89 -17.15
CA GLY A 28 8.81 17.98 -16.38
C GLY A 28 8.83 17.19 -15.07
N ASN A 29 7.67 17.01 -14.49
CA ASN A 29 7.49 16.35 -13.20
C ASN A 29 7.76 14.85 -13.31
N VAL A 30 8.56 14.32 -12.38
CA VAL A 30 8.88 12.88 -12.32
C VAL A 30 9.17 12.43 -10.90
N SER A 31 8.92 11.13 -10.64
CA SER A 31 9.47 10.43 -9.48
C SER A 31 10.56 9.48 -9.96
N THR A 32 11.77 9.57 -9.42
CA THR A 32 12.89 8.67 -9.72
C THR A 32 13.33 7.90 -8.49
N ILE A 33 13.89 6.72 -8.71
CA ILE A 33 14.39 5.86 -7.62
C ILE A 33 15.81 6.30 -7.27
N CYS A 34 16.06 6.48 -5.97
CA CYS A 34 17.39 6.56 -5.40
C CYS A 34 17.67 5.22 -4.71
N SER A 35 18.74 4.55 -5.09
CA SER A 35 19.21 3.31 -4.49
C SER A 35 20.48 3.56 -3.69
N VAL A 36 20.61 2.96 -2.52
CA VAL A 36 21.78 3.05 -1.68
C VAL A 36 22.41 1.65 -1.48
N SER A 37 23.73 1.56 -1.48
CA SER A 37 24.41 0.30 -1.13
C SER A 37 24.31 0.03 0.37
N ALA A 38 24.50 -1.24 0.80
CA ALA A 38 24.61 -1.57 2.23
C ALA A 38 25.67 -0.68 2.90
N ASN A 39 25.43 -0.37 4.17
CA ASN A 39 26.33 0.40 5.02
C ASN A 39 26.59 -0.40 6.29
N ASP A 40 27.72 -1.08 6.34
CA ASP A 40 28.15 -1.88 7.51
C ASP A 40 29.00 -1.07 8.50
N ASP A 41 29.26 0.21 8.17
CA ASP A 41 30.04 1.16 8.96
C ASP A 41 29.12 2.14 9.72
N ASP A 42 29.68 3.25 10.20
CA ASP A 42 28.96 4.33 10.87
C ASP A 42 27.94 5.03 9.96
N GLU A 43 27.05 5.82 10.56
CA GLU A 43 26.08 6.65 9.81
C GLU A 43 26.81 7.51 8.77
N ARG A 44 26.28 7.51 7.56
CA ARG A 44 26.79 8.33 6.45
C ARG A 44 25.69 9.14 5.79
N TYR A 45 26.08 10.22 5.14
CA TYR A 45 25.17 11.06 4.37
C TYR A 45 25.75 11.41 3.00
N THR A 46 24.89 11.70 2.07
CA THR A 46 25.24 12.24 0.75
C THR A 46 24.23 13.30 0.34
N VAL A 47 24.61 14.11 -0.64
CA VAL A 47 23.74 15.13 -1.22
C VAL A 47 23.40 14.76 -2.65
N ILE A 48 22.11 14.75 -2.95
CA ILE A 48 21.60 14.70 -4.33
C ILE A 48 21.33 16.15 -4.74
N THR A 49 21.94 16.58 -5.82
CA THR A 49 21.69 17.89 -6.43
C THR A 49 20.81 17.70 -7.66
N VAL A 50 19.68 18.38 -7.70
CA VAL A 50 18.81 18.47 -8.87
C VAL A 50 18.90 19.86 -9.46
N THR A 51 19.19 19.95 -10.75
CA THR A 51 19.32 21.22 -11.47
C THR A 51 18.28 21.30 -12.58
N SER A 52 17.53 22.39 -12.62
CA SER A 52 16.56 22.71 -13.69
C SER A 52 16.51 24.20 -13.92
N ASN A 53 16.46 24.64 -15.18
CA ASN A 53 16.37 26.06 -15.58
C ASN A 53 17.44 26.96 -14.90
N GLY A 54 18.67 26.43 -14.73
CA GLY A 54 19.78 27.14 -14.10
C GLY A 54 19.69 27.30 -12.58
N LYS A 55 18.71 26.66 -11.92
CA LYS A 55 18.59 26.61 -10.47
C LYS A 55 18.88 25.20 -9.97
N SER A 56 19.51 25.09 -8.82
CA SER A 56 19.83 23.82 -8.18
C SER A 56 19.20 23.73 -6.79
N GLU A 57 18.63 22.56 -6.49
CA GLU A 57 18.13 22.20 -5.17
C GLU A 57 18.87 20.95 -4.67
N ASN A 58 19.13 20.92 -3.39
CA ASN A 58 19.88 19.85 -2.73
C ASN A 58 18.97 19.06 -1.80
N VAL A 59 19.07 17.73 -1.87
CA VAL A 59 18.41 16.79 -0.98
C VAL A 59 19.46 15.96 -0.28
N THR A 60 19.52 16.04 1.05
CA THR A 60 20.43 15.19 1.86
C THR A 60 19.80 13.82 2.06
N ILE A 61 20.56 12.77 1.76
CA ILE A 61 20.24 11.38 2.07
C ILE A 61 21.15 10.93 3.20
N THR A 62 20.56 10.51 4.30
CA THR A 62 21.28 9.93 5.45
C THR A 62 21.03 8.44 5.52
N GLN A 63 22.08 7.65 5.69
CA GLN A 63 22.01 6.20 5.87
C GLN A 63 22.71 5.82 7.18
N LYS A 64 21.96 5.22 8.09
CA LYS A 64 22.53 4.68 9.34
C LYS A 64 23.49 3.53 9.06
N GLY A 65 24.45 3.31 9.95
CA GLY A 65 25.36 2.18 9.90
C GLY A 65 24.71 0.87 10.34
N GLY A 66 25.15 -0.22 9.76
CA GLY A 66 24.68 -1.57 10.06
C GLY A 66 25.60 -2.32 11.00
N ASN A 67 25.63 -2.01 12.28
CA ASN A 67 26.31 -2.81 13.29
C ASN A 67 25.41 -3.97 13.76
N GLY A 68 25.10 -4.95 12.89
CA GLY A 68 24.63 -6.28 13.29
C GLY A 68 23.34 -6.39 14.12
N GLU A 69 22.79 -5.32 14.61
CA GLU A 69 21.42 -5.27 15.10
C GLU A 69 20.53 -4.93 13.92
N GLU A 70 19.54 -5.79 13.62
CA GLU A 70 18.44 -5.35 12.75
C GLU A 70 18.03 -3.95 13.26
N PRO A 71 18.05 -2.91 12.41
CA PRO A 71 17.63 -1.60 12.87
C PRO A 71 16.25 -1.80 13.45
N ASP A 72 16.09 -1.48 14.73
CA ASP A 72 14.77 -1.22 15.31
C ASP A 72 14.06 -0.34 14.28
N PRO A 73 12.98 -0.82 13.64
CA PRO A 73 12.43 -0.12 12.50
C PRO A 73 12.23 1.30 12.94
N ASP A 74 13.02 2.22 12.34
CA ASP A 74 12.96 3.65 12.69
C ASP A 74 11.49 4.01 12.81
N PRO A 75 11.00 4.40 13.99
CA PRO A 75 9.57 4.63 14.17
C PRO A 75 9.00 5.64 13.18
N ASN A 76 9.84 6.24 12.31
CA ASN A 76 9.29 7.17 11.32
C ASN A 76 10.24 7.70 10.23
N PRO A 77 10.53 7.00 9.13
CA PRO A 77 11.17 7.66 7.98
C PRO A 77 10.20 8.60 7.23
N SER A 78 8.90 8.49 7.42
CA SER A 78 7.88 9.37 6.83
C SER A 78 6.73 9.70 7.78
N GLY A 79 6.86 9.43 9.06
CA GLY A 79 5.74 9.53 10.00
C GLY A 79 4.71 8.39 9.89
N TYR A 80 4.82 7.54 8.87
CA TYR A 80 3.77 6.57 8.56
C TYR A 80 4.17 5.09 8.73
N ALA A 81 5.46 4.73 8.61
CA ALA A 81 5.90 3.33 8.66
C ALA A 81 5.89 2.72 10.08
N GLY A 82 6.02 3.54 11.13
CA GLY A 82 6.01 3.08 12.53
C GLY A 82 4.63 2.91 13.15
N ARG A 83 3.54 3.01 12.37
CA ARG A 83 2.18 2.82 12.91
C ARG A 83 1.89 1.35 13.18
N ILE A 84 1.09 1.09 14.21
CA ILE A 84 0.83 -0.25 14.73
C ILE A 84 0.18 -1.20 13.70
N GLU A 85 -0.57 -0.68 12.74
CA GLU A 85 -1.22 -1.46 11.69
C GLU A 85 -0.27 -1.84 10.54
N ILE A 86 0.93 -1.28 10.47
CA ILE A 86 1.84 -1.50 9.36
C ILE A 86 2.58 -2.82 9.54
N PRO A 87 2.42 -3.79 8.63
CA PRO A 87 3.21 -5.01 8.65
C PRO A 87 4.70 -4.71 8.44
N LYS A 88 5.57 -5.63 8.88
CA LYS A 88 7.01 -5.54 8.58
C LYS A 88 7.20 -5.39 7.07
N LEU A 89 7.90 -4.35 6.66
CA LEU A 89 8.21 -4.11 5.26
C LEU A 89 9.15 -5.20 4.74
N LYS A 90 8.89 -5.68 3.52
CA LYS A 90 9.87 -6.49 2.80
C LYS A 90 11.04 -5.62 2.36
N GLY A 91 10.74 -4.37 1.98
CA GLY A 91 11.73 -3.40 1.55
C GLY A 91 12.48 -3.81 0.28
N GLY A 92 13.67 -3.27 0.11
CA GLY A 92 14.49 -3.49 -1.08
C GLY A 92 14.06 -2.61 -2.27
N ASN A 93 14.88 -2.62 -3.33
CA ASN A 93 14.77 -1.68 -4.45
C ASN A 93 13.51 -1.85 -5.32
N SER A 94 12.83 -2.98 -5.21
CA SER A 94 11.61 -3.27 -5.99
C SER A 94 10.31 -3.08 -5.22
N ASN A 95 10.37 -2.71 -3.94
CA ASN A 95 9.17 -2.50 -3.13
C ASN A 95 9.03 -1.04 -2.75
N LEU A 96 7.82 -0.51 -2.85
CA LEU A 96 7.46 0.86 -2.52
C LEU A 96 6.53 0.86 -1.32
N PHE A 97 6.90 1.56 -0.25
CA PHE A 97 5.96 1.88 0.80
C PHE A 97 5.26 3.21 0.48
N ILE A 98 3.95 3.19 0.36
CA ILE A 98 3.14 4.35 -0.03
C ILE A 98 2.02 4.53 0.99
N THR A 99 1.74 5.79 1.33
CA THR A 99 0.59 6.18 2.15
C THR A 99 -0.27 7.17 1.37
N HIS A 100 -1.53 6.83 1.18
CA HIS A 100 -2.54 7.77 0.67
C HIS A 100 -3.18 8.53 1.80
N THR A 101 -3.31 9.83 1.61
CA THR A 101 -3.96 10.74 2.55
C THR A 101 -5.07 11.55 1.86
N THR A 102 -5.95 12.12 2.63
CA THR A 102 -6.97 13.06 2.17
C THR A 102 -7.21 14.14 3.21
N GLN A 103 -7.66 15.31 2.76
CA GLN A 103 -8.15 16.34 3.67
C GLN A 103 -9.59 16.05 4.04
N TYR A 104 -9.87 15.92 5.33
CA TYR A 104 -11.21 15.71 5.85
C TYR A 104 -11.41 16.52 7.15
N ASN A 105 -12.47 17.32 7.21
CA ASN A 105 -12.76 18.22 8.33
C ASN A 105 -11.57 19.11 8.75
N GLY A 106 -10.82 19.64 7.75
CA GLY A 106 -9.67 20.51 7.97
C GLY A 106 -8.42 19.83 8.50
N LYS A 107 -8.38 18.49 8.50
CA LYS A 107 -7.23 17.69 8.92
C LYS A 107 -6.79 16.76 7.79
N GLU A 108 -5.50 16.48 7.73
CA GLU A 108 -5.01 15.37 6.93
C GLU A 108 -5.34 14.05 7.61
N VAL A 109 -6.02 13.16 6.88
CA VAL A 109 -6.42 11.84 7.34
C VAL A 109 -5.81 10.80 6.43
N ILE A 110 -5.26 9.75 7.02
CA ILE A 110 -4.71 8.62 6.27
C ILE A 110 -5.86 7.79 5.72
N THR A 111 -5.86 7.60 4.40
CA THR A 111 -6.82 6.72 3.74
C THR A 111 -6.39 5.25 3.92
N TYR A 112 -5.19 4.92 3.51
CA TYR A 112 -4.53 3.63 3.76
C TYR A 112 -3.05 3.70 3.37
N SER A 113 -2.26 2.73 3.84
CA SER A 113 -0.89 2.50 3.40
C SER A 113 -0.74 1.13 2.78
N PHE A 114 0.27 0.94 1.96
CA PHE A 114 0.55 -0.34 1.32
C PHE A 114 2.02 -0.46 0.94
N GLU A 115 2.48 -1.69 0.82
CA GLU A 115 3.75 -2.02 0.21
C GLU A 115 3.51 -2.65 -1.16
N TYR A 116 4.05 -2.02 -2.20
CA TYR A 116 3.84 -2.39 -3.60
C TYR A 116 5.10 -3.03 -4.19
N ASP A 117 4.96 -4.19 -4.76
CA ASP A 117 6.03 -4.85 -5.52
C ASP A 117 6.01 -4.40 -6.98
N CYS A 118 7.00 -3.61 -7.38
CA CYS A 118 7.13 -3.07 -8.74
C CYS A 118 7.36 -4.16 -9.79
N THR A 119 7.97 -5.28 -9.42
CA THR A 119 8.25 -6.38 -10.36
C THR A 119 7.01 -7.21 -10.64
N GLN A 120 6.13 -7.33 -9.66
CA GLN A 120 4.88 -8.06 -9.75
C GLN A 120 3.66 -7.15 -9.99
N LYS A 121 3.89 -5.84 -10.02
CA LYS A 121 2.82 -4.84 -10.19
C LYS A 121 1.62 -5.09 -9.28
N SER A 122 1.88 -5.41 -8.01
CA SER A 122 0.86 -5.79 -7.04
C SER A 122 1.23 -5.35 -5.64
N SER A 123 0.24 -4.97 -4.85
CA SER A 123 0.42 -4.70 -3.43
C SER A 123 0.57 -6.01 -2.66
N ARG A 124 1.58 -6.07 -1.78
CA ARG A 124 1.80 -7.18 -0.84
C ARG A 124 0.75 -7.19 0.24
N TRP A 125 0.37 -6.01 0.69
CA TRP A 125 -0.64 -5.76 1.69
C TRP A 125 -1.10 -4.32 1.61
N VAL A 126 -2.27 -4.07 2.18
CA VAL A 126 -2.77 -2.75 2.55
C VAL A 126 -3.02 -2.71 4.05
N ALA A 127 -2.81 -1.55 4.67
CA ALA A 127 -3.07 -1.35 6.09
C ALA A 127 -3.80 -0.02 6.33
N PHE A 128 -4.76 -0.05 7.24
CA PHE A 128 -5.62 1.10 7.53
C PHE A 128 -6.29 0.96 8.89
N THR A 129 -6.90 2.05 9.34
CA THR A 129 -7.65 2.08 10.61
C THR A 129 -9.11 2.45 10.38
N PHE A 130 -9.97 1.98 11.28
CA PHE A 130 -11.25 2.60 11.55
C PHE A 130 -11.15 3.37 12.88
N ASN A 131 -11.64 4.58 12.87
CA ASN A 131 -11.71 5.50 14.01
C ASN A 131 -13.00 6.32 13.90
N THR A 132 -13.22 7.31 14.76
CA THR A 132 -14.45 8.11 14.76
C THR A 132 -14.73 8.90 13.49
N SER A 133 -13.74 9.11 12.62
CA SER A 133 -13.93 9.77 11.30
C SER A 133 -14.35 8.81 10.18
N THR A 134 -14.16 7.50 10.35
CA THR A 134 -14.35 6.52 9.26
C THR A 134 -15.77 5.96 9.10
N PRO A 135 -16.66 5.98 10.11
CA PRO A 135 -18.06 5.55 9.94
C PRO A 135 -18.90 6.49 9.07
N ASP A 136 -18.42 7.71 8.82
CA ASP A 136 -19.17 8.69 8.02
C ASP A 136 -19.37 8.17 6.60
N ASN A 137 -20.62 8.17 6.15
CA ASN A 137 -21.02 7.70 4.83
C ASN A 137 -21.57 8.92 4.03
N ASN A 138 -20.64 9.84 3.68
CA ASN A 138 -20.97 11.11 3.05
C ASN A 138 -21.06 11.04 1.53
N VAL A 139 -20.50 9.97 0.93
CA VAL A 139 -20.42 9.83 -0.52
C VAL A 139 -20.82 8.42 -0.96
N GLY A 140 -21.37 8.31 -2.16
CA GLY A 140 -21.58 7.02 -2.80
C GLY A 140 -20.29 6.36 -3.23
N ARG A 141 -20.40 5.10 -3.68
CA ARG A 141 -19.30 4.36 -4.29
C ARG A 141 -18.80 5.09 -5.54
N ALA A 142 -17.51 5.39 -5.62
CA ALA A 142 -16.87 5.77 -6.88
C ALA A 142 -16.98 4.59 -7.86
N GLY A 143 -16.97 4.84 -9.16
CA GLY A 143 -17.21 3.80 -10.16
C GLY A 143 -15.99 3.46 -11.00
N ASP A 144 -15.07 4.42 -11.16
CA ASP A 144 -14.03 4.34 -12.16
C ASP A 144 -12.70 3.91 -11.57
N PHE A 145 -12.20 2.77 -12.04
CA PHE A 145 -10.83 2.34 -11.75
C PHE A 145 -9.83 3.24 -12.44
N SER A 146 -8.72 3.51 -11.81
CA SER A 146 -7.66 4.36 -12.35
C SER A 146 -6.28 3.93 -11.88
N ASP A 147 -5.28 4.31 -12.66
CA ASP A 147 -3.88 4.17 -12.26
C ASP A 147 -3.60 4.91 -10.96
N ASP A 148 -2.76 4.32 -10.12
CA ASP A 148 -2.28 5.01 -8.93
C ASP A 148 -1.19 6.02 -9.33
N PRO A 149 -1.42 7.33 -9.12
CA PRO A 149 -0.43 8.35 -9.49
C PRO A 149 0.85 8.29 -8.64
N SER A 150 0.81 7.67 -7.47
CA SER A 150 1.97 7.52 -6.57
C SER A 150 2.94 6.44 -7.02
N ILE A 151 2.53 5.59 -7.98
CA ILE A 151 3.40 4.56 -8.56
C ILE A 151 4.02 5.09 -9.85
N PRO A 152 5.35 4.95 -10.05
CA PRO A 152 5.99 5.29 -11.32
C PRO A 152 5.34 4.57 -12.50
N SER A 153 5.14 5.27 -13.61
CA SER A 153 4.30 4.82 -14.74
C SER A 153 4.65 3.43 -15.27
N GLN A 154 5.95 3.09 -15.33
CA GLN A 154 6.43 1.79 -15.82
C GLN A 154 6.03 0.61 -14.93
N TYR A 155 5.68 0.85 -13.67
CA TYR A 155 5.32 -0.17 -12.69
C TYR A 155 3.81 -0.22 -12.40
N ARG A 156 3.02 0.66 -13.00
CA ARG A 156 1.56 0.70 -12.78
C ARG A 156 0.88 -0.54 -13.29
N THR A 157 -0.15 -0.93 -12.55
CA THR A 157 -1.20 -1.83 -13.02
C THR A 157 -2.30 -0.98 -13.61
N HIS A 158 -2.86 -1.39 -14.72
CA HIS A 158 -3.91 -0.67 -15.44
C HIS A 158 -5.24 -1.44 -15.37
N ASP A 159 -6.35 -0.72 -15.48
CA ASP A 159 -7.68 -1.33 -15.52
C ASP A 159 -7.79 -2.39 -16.64
N GLY A 160 -7.22 -2.09 -17.82
CA GLY A 160 -7.18 -2.99 -18.96
C GLY A 160 -6.48 -4.33 -18.70
N ASP A 161 -5.56 -4.41 -17.75
CA ASP A 161 -4.84 -5.64 -17.40
C ASP A 161 -5.77 -6.74 -16.87
N TYR A 162 -6.93 -6.37 -16.35
CA TYR A 162 -7.92 -7.31 -15.82
C TYR A 162 -9.00 -7.70 -16.85
N THR A 163 -9.12 -6.95 -17.94
CA THR A 163 -10.17 -7.20 -18.94
C THR A 163 -9.98 -8.54 -19.63
N GLY A 164 -10.97 -9.42 -19.54
CA GLY A 164 -10.87 -10.78 -20.10
C GLY A 164 -9.95 -11.73 -19.34
N SER A 165 -9.41 -11.33 -18.18
CA SER A 165 -8.52 -12.17 -17.35
C SER A 165 -9.23 -13.36 -16.70
N GLY A 166 -10.55 -13.28 -16.52
CA GLY A 166 -11.35 -14.23 -15.74
C GLY A 166 -11.36 -13.96 -14.24
N TYR A 167 -10.77 -12.82 -13.81
CA TYR A 167 -10.73 -12.38 -12.41
C TYR A 167 -11.34 -11.00 -12.27
N SER A 168 -11.93 -10.76 -11.11
CA SER A 168 -12.41 -9.43 -10.71
C SER A 168 -11.24 -8.58 -10.21
N ARG A 169 -11.41 -7.28 -10.31
CA ARG A 169 -10.60 -6.28 -9.63
C ARG A 169 -10.99 -6.28 -8.16
N GLY A 170 -10.41 -7.22 -7.40
CA GLY A 170 -10.74 -7.39 -5.99
C GLY A 170 -10.09 -6.32 -5.16
N HIS A 171 -10.91 -5.48 -4.51
CA HIS A 171 -10.43 -4.45 -3.60
C HIS A 171 -9.71 -5.08 -2.39
N LEU A 172 -8.58 -4.50 -2.03
CA LEU A 172 -7.96 -4.76 -0.72
C LEU A 172 -8.57 -3.85 0.33
N VAL A 173 -8.57 -2.54 0.17
CA VAL A 173 -9.40 -1.62 0.98
C VAL A 173 -10.74 -1.47 0.28
N ALA A 174 -11.81 -1.92 0.90
CA ALA A 174 -13.14 -1.84 0.31
C ALA A 174 -13.59 -0.38 0.15
N SER A 175 -14.34 -0.09 -0.93
CA SER A 175 -14.92 1.25 -1.15
C SER A 175 -15.75 1.71 0.04
N SER A 176 -16.55 0.82 0.62
CA SER A 176 -17.38 1.10 1.81
C SER A 176 -16.59 1.43 3.07
N ASP A 177 -15.29 1.12 3.12
CA ASP A 177 -14.44 1.48 4.26
C ASP A 177 -14.02 2.95 4.23
N ARG A 178 -14.23 3.67 3.12
CA ARG A 178 -13.70 5.01 2.85
C ARG A 178 -14.72 5.95 2.21
N GLN A 179 -15.98 5.87 2.64
CA GLN A 179 -17.06 6.73 2.14
C GLN A 179 -17.20 8.05 2.90
N TYR A 180 -16.34 8.36 3.84
CA TYR A 180 -16.33 9.64 4.54
C TYR A 180 -15.93 10.81 3.62
N SER A 181 -15.19 10.57 2.55
CA SER A 181 -14.69 11.58 1.61
C SER A 181 -14.66 11.05 0.18
N ALA A 182 -15.01 11.89 -0.81
CA ALA A 182 -14.93 11.54 -2.23
C ALA A 182 -13.49 11.19 -2.65
N THR A 183 -12.49 11.93 -2.17
CA THR A 183 -11.08 11.65 -2.43
C THR A 183 -10.65 10.31 -1.83
N ALA A 184 -10.99 10.05 -0.56
CA ALA A 184 -10.69 8.79 0.10
C ALA A 184 -11.35 7.61 -0.64
N ASN A 185 -12.61 7.76 -1.04
CA ASN A 185 -13.32 6.72 -1.77
C ASN A 185 -12.70 6.48 -3.16
N LYS A 186 -12.34 7.55 -3.90
CA LYS A 186 -11.64 7.45 -5.18
C LYS A 186 -10.31 6.71 -5.06
N GLN A 187 -9.54 6.95 -4.00
CA GLN A 187 -8.26 6.27 -3.76
C GLN A 187 -8.43 4.75 -3.61
N THR A 188 -9.58 4.27 -3.13
CA THR A 188 -9.84 2.83 -3.07
C THR A 188 -9.99 2.19 -4.45
N PHE A 189 -10.22 2.97 -5.52
CA PHE A 189 -10.31 2.52 -6.91
C PHE A 189 -8.99 2.60 -7.68
N TYR A 190 -7.90 2.97 -7.02
CA TYR A 190 -6.58 2.84 -7.63
C TYR A 190 -6.23 1.37 -7.88
N MET A 191 -5.66 1.10 -9.06
CA MET A 191 -5.30 -0.26 -9.45
C MET A 191 -4.23 -0.89 -8.55
N SER A 192 -3.46 -0.09 -7.79
CA SER A 192 -2.59 -0.55 -6.72
C SER A 192 -3.33 -1.23 -5.55
N ASN A 193 -4.60 -0.88 -5.35
CA ASN A 193 -5.46 -1.47 -4.32
C ASN A 193 -6.18 -2.75 -4.81
N MET A 194 -5.85 -3.26 -6.00
CA MET A 194 -6.52 -4.40 -6.62
C MET A 194 -5.64 -5.64 -6.62
N ASN A 195 -6.20 -6.77 -6.20
CA ASN A 195 -5.66 -8.09 -6.51
C ASN A 195 -6.65 -8.88 -7.37
N PRO A 196 -6.17 -9.78 -8.26
CA PRO A 196 -7.06 -10.68 -8.98
C PRO A 196 -7.83 -11.57 -8.01
N GLN A 197 -9.17 -11.51 -8.04
CA GLN A 197 -10.04 -12.31 -7.17
C GLN A 197 -11.09 -13.08 -7.98
N ILE A 198 -11.34 -14.33 -7.59
CA ILE A 198 -12.48 -15.10 -8.10
C ILE A 198 -13.76 -14.37 -7.66
N GLN A 199 -14.64 -14.04 -8.62
CA GLN A 199 -15.85 -13.28 -8.32
C GLN A 199 -16.81 -14.07 -7.47
N ASP A 200 -17.21 -15.26 -7.97
CA ASP A 200 -18.27 -16.04 -7.35
C ASP A 200 -17.75 -16.88 -6.18
N GLY A 201 -18.40 -16.75 -5.04
CA GLY A 201 -18.08 -17.45 -3.81
C GLY A 201 -16.87 -16.87 -3.06
N PHE A 202 -15.96 -16.10 -3.71
CA PHE A 202 -14.84 -15.43 -3.01
C PHE A 202 -15.10 -13.94 -2.86
N ASN A 203 -14.81 -13.12 -3.89
CA ASN A 203 -14.92 -11.66 -3.82
C ASN A 203 -16.35 -11.21 -3.46
N GLY A 204 -17.36 -11.71 -4.19
CA GLY A 204 -18.78 -11.44 -3.90
C GLY A 204 -19.39 -12.38 -2.83
N GLY A 205 -18.59 -13.24 -2.22
CA GLY A 205 -19.00 -14.26 -1.25
C GLY A 205 -18.38 -14.08 0.13
N ILE A 206 -17.50 -15.02 0.50
CA ILE A 206 -16.92 -15.11 1.85
C ILE A 206 -16.08 -13.89 2.21
N TRP A 207 -15.33 -13.32 1.26
CA TRP A 207 -14.51 -12.12 1.46
C TRP A 207 -15.39 -10.90 1.77
N ALA A 208 -16.41 -10.64 0.93
CA ALA A 208 -17.36 -9.55 1.18
C ALA A 208 -18.11 -9.70 2.51
N SER A 209 -18.40 -10.94 2.93
CA SER A 209 -19.06 -11.20 4.19
C SER A 209 -18.18 -10.89 5.39
N LEU A 210 -16.87 -11.20 5.31
CA LEU A 210 -15.90 -10.78 6.32
C LEU A 210 -15.74 -9.25 6.34
N GLU A 211 -15.63 -8.61 5.18
CA GLU A 211 -15.52 -7.14 5.09
C GLU A 211 -16.70 -6.44 5.77
N LYS A 212 -17.94 -6.88 5.53
CA LYS A 212 -19.13 -6.36 6.21
C LYS A 212 -19.04 -6.53 7.74
N LYS A 213 -18.48 -7.64 8.21
CA LYS A 213 -18.29 -7.86 9.65
C LYS A 213 -17.24 -6.92 10.21
N VAL A 214 -16.13 -6.72 9.52
CA VAL A 214 -15.06 -5.78 9.90
C VAL A 214 -15.61 -4.35 9.95
N GLN A 215 -16.41 -3.93 8.98
CA GLN A 215 -17.11 -2.63 9.02
C GLN A 215 -18.00 -2.47 10.24
N THR A 216 -18.71 -3.54 10.64
CA THR A 216 -19.51 -3.52 11.87
C THR A 216 -18.63 -3.32 13.12
N TRP A 217 -17.45 -3.95 13.17
CA TRP A 217 -16.48 -3.73 14.25
C TRP A 217 -15.81 -2.36 14.15
N GLY A 218 -15.64 -1.84 12.94
CA GLY A 218 -15.07 -0.52 12.64
C GLY A 218 -16.03 0.65 12.83
N ASN A 219 -17.26 0.42 13.27
CA ASN A 219 -18.18 1.50 13.67
C ASN A 219 -17.76 2.08 15.03
N ILE A 220 -16.69 2.86 15.04
CA ILE A 220 -16.06 3.44 16.22
C ILE A 220 -16.74 4.74 16.57
N THR A 221 -17.15 4.88 17.83
CA THR A 221 -17.85 6.08 18.36
C THR A 221 -17.08 6.76 19.49
N ASN A 222 -15.96 6.19 19.94
CA ASN A 222 -15.11 6.71 21.00
C ASN A 222 -13.71 6.97 20.45
N ASP A 223 -13.20 8.19 20.62
CA ASP A 223 -11.88 8.62 20.11
C ASP A 223 -10.69 7.86 20.73
N GLN A 224 -10.91 7.15 21.85
CA GLN A 224 -9.88 6.27 22.44
C GLN A 224 -9.86 4.87 21.84
N ASP A 225 -10.84 4.53 21.02
CA ASP A 225 -10.96 3.22 20.39
C ASP A 225 -10.48 3.28 18.94
N THR A 226 -9.88 2.19 18.47
CA THR A 226 -9.40 2.06 17.09
C THR A 226 -9.45 0.61 16.65
N LEU A 227 -9.85 0.37 15.41
CA LEU A 227 -9.70 -0.93 14.76
C LEU A 227 -8.62 -0.81 13.68
N TYR A 228 -7.53 -1.52 13.87
CA TYR A 228 -6.40 -1.63 12.95
C TYR A 228 -6.60 -2.84 12.04
N VAL A 229 -6.40 -2.68 10.75
CA VAL A 229 -6.60 -3.74 9.76
C VAL A 229 -5.42 -3.78 8.81
N ALA A 230 -4.84 -4.97 8.64
CA ALA A 230 -3.91 -5.26 7.56
C ALA A 230 -4.44 -6.46 6.76
N LYS A 231 -4.50 -6.33 5.43
CA LYS A 231 -4.99 -7.40 4.57
C LYS A 231 -4.29 -7.43 3.21
N GLY A 232 -4.23 -8.60 2.59
CA GLY A 232 -3.57 -8.76 1.30
C GLY A 232 -3.77 -10.14 0.69
N GLY A 233 -3.31 -10.27 -0.55
CA GLY A 233 -3.12 -11.54 -1.22
C GLY A 233 -1.64 -11.95 -1.19
N THR A 234 -1.36 -13.24 -1.16
CA THR A 234 0.01 -13.74 -1.24
C THR A 234 0.56 -13.57 -2.65
N ILE A 235 1.68 -12.88 -2.79
CA ILE A 235 2.31 -12.63 -4.09
C ILE A 235 3.74 -13.19 -4.21
N ASP A 236 4.21 -13.95 -3.22
CA ASP A 236 5.51 -14.63 -3.29
C ASP A 236 5.41 -15.92 -4.12
N ASN A 237 6.46 -16.25 -4.85
CA ASN A 237 6.49 -17.28 -5.91
C ASN A 237 5.83 -18.63 -5.58
N ASN A 238 5.94 -19.11 -4.35
CA ASN A 238 5.35 -20.39 -3.93
C ASN A 238 3.87 -20.29 -3.54
N ASN A 239 3.33 -19.07 -3.47
CA ASN A 239 2.00 -18.75 -2.96
C ASN A 239 1.15 -18.00 -3.99
N ILE A 240 1.45 -18.17 -5.26
CA ILE A 240 0.63 -17.72 -6.39
C ILE A 240 0.05 -18.93 -7.15
N ILE A 241 -1.12 -18.77 -7.74
CA ILE A 241 -1.75 -19.79 -8.59
C ILE A 241 -1.15 -19.73 -10.00
N LYS A 242 -1.05 -18.54 -10.54
CA LYS A 242 -0.56 -18.20 -11.88
C LYS A 242 -0.41 -16.69 -12.01
N TYR A 243 0.06 -16.25 -13.14
CA TYR A 243 -0.01 -14.84 -13.56
C TYR A 243 -1.25 -14.61 -14.44
N LEU A 244 -1.73 -13.36 -14.52
CA LEU A 244 -2.82 -13.02 -15.46
C LEU A 244 -2.38 -13.28 -16.90
N LYS A 245 -3.29 -13.79 -17.73
CA LYS A 245 -3.00 -13.98 -19.17
C LYS A 245 -2.84 -12.67 -19.91
N THR A 246 -3.51 -11.63 -19.47
CA THR A 246 -3.53 -10.28 -20.04
C THR A 246 -2.29 -9.48 -19.65
N ASN A 247 -1.70 -9.80 -18.50
CA ASN A 247 -0.44 -9.24 -18.02
C ASN A 247 0.28 -10.28 -17.14
N ASN A 248 1.32 -10.89 -17.69
CA ASN A 248 2.05 -12.00 -17.06
C ASN A 248 2.98 -11.58 -15.90
N THR A 249 2.93 -10.33 -15.45
CA THR A 249 3.62 -9.86 -14.24
C THR A 249 2.69 -9.79 -13.03
N ILE A 250 1.36 -9.74 -13.24
CA ILE A 250 0.39 -9.61 -12.15
C ILE A 250 0.04 -11.00 -11.62
N PRO A 251 0.39 -11.34 -10.37
CA PRO A 251 0.12 -12.65 -9.79
C PRO A 251 -1.35 -12.79 -9.39
N VAL A 252 -1.89 -13.98 -9.55
CA VAL A 252 -3.13 -14.41 -8.92
C VAL A 252 -2.77 -15.03 -7.58
N PRO A 253 -3.10 -14.43 -6.44
CA PRO A 253 -2.76 -14.93 -5.13
C PRO A 253 -3.35 -16.32 -4.88
N LYS A 254 -2.60 -17.20 -4.21
CA LYS A 254 -3.11 -18.51 -3.76
C LYS A 254 -3.89 -18.40 -2.46
N TYR A 255 -3.54 -17.42 -1.64
CA TYR A 255 -4.20 -17.16 -0.36
C TYR A 255 -4.49 -15.68 -0.20
N PHE A 256 -5.52 -15.37 0.59
CA PHE A 256 -5.82 -14.05 1.08
C PHE A 256 -5.89 -14.07 2.59
N TYR A 257 -5.48 -12.98 3.21
CA TYR A 257 -5.49 -12.85 4.67
C TYR A 257 -6.03 -11.51 5.11
N MET A 258 -6.49 -11.48 6.36
CA MET A 258 -6.86 -10.27 7.06
C MET A 258 -6.43 -10.40 8.53
N ALA A 259 -5.59 -9.49 9.00
CA ALA A 259 -5.18 -9.37 10.39
C ALA A 259 -5.85 -8.13 10.97
N ILE A 260 -6.44 -8.27 12.14
CA ILE A 260 -7.24 -7.24 12.79
C ILE A 260 -6.79 -7.13 14.23
N LEU A 261 -6.50 -5.90 14.67
CA LEU A 261 -6.22 -5.56 16.05
C LEU A 261 -7.22 -4.49 16.50
N SER A 262 -7.98 -4.79 17.55
CA SER A 262 -8.90 -3.84 18.16
C SER A 262 -8.28 -3.27 19.42
N LEU A 263 -8.20 -1.94 19.52
CA LEU A 263 -8.03 -1.22 20.77
C LEU A 263 -9.42 -0.75 21.22
N LYS A 264 -9.89 -1.22 22.36
CA LYS A 264 -11.18 -0.82 22.93
C LYS A 264 -11.08 -0.69 24.44
N ASN A 265 -11.46 0.47 24.98
CA ASN A 265 -11.35 0.76 26.42
C ASN A 265 -9.94 0.47 26.98
N GLY A 266 -8.89 0.82 26.24
CA GLY A 266 -7.49 0.57 26.64
C GLY A 266 -7.03 -0.90 26.54
N GLN A 267 -7.85 -1.80 26.00
CA GLN A 267 -7.51 -3.21 25.86
C GLN A 267 -7.36 -3.61 24.40
N TYR A 268 -6.32 -4.39 24.12
CA TYR A 268 -6.06 -4.94 22.79
C TYR A 268 -6.65 -6.34 22.66
N LYS A 269 -7.23 -6.62 21.48
CA LYS A 269 -7.66 -7.96 21.06
C LYS A 269 -7.31 -8.13 19.59
N ALA A 270 -6.75 -9.28 19.22
CA ALA A 270 -6.36 -9.58 17.86
C ALA A 270 -7.05 -10.82 17.31
N ILE A 271 -7.28 -10.84 16.00
CA ILE A 271 -7.81 -11.99 15.27
C ILE A 271 -7.26 -11.96 13.83
N GLY A 272 -6.92 -13.12 13.30
CA GLY A 272 -6.53 -13.27 11.91
C GLY A 272 -7.53 -14.13 11.13
N PHE A 273 -7.53 -13.97 9.81
CA PHE A 273 -8.26 -14.82 8.88
C PHE A 273 -7.35 -15.21 7.73
N TRP A 274 -7.43 -16.47 7.31
CA TRP A 274 -6.65 -17.00 6.20
C TRP A 274 -7.52 -17.83 5.28
N PHE A 275 -7.59 -17.46 4.01
CA PHE A 275 -8.42 -18.11 3.02
C PHE A 275 -7.58 -18.65 1.85
N GLU A 276 -7.82 -19.86 1.45
CA GLU A 276 -7.43 -20.32 0.12
C GLU A 276 -8.24 -19.56 -0.94
N HIS A 277 -7.62 -19.10 -2.00
CA HIS A 277 -8.30 -18.38 -3.07
C HIS A 277 -9.06 -19.33 -3.99
N LYS A 278 -10.27 -19.65 -3.62
CA LYS A 278 -11.20 -20.51 -4.35
C LYS A 278 -12.64 -20.04 -4.18
N SER A 279 -13.56 -20.58 -4.96
CA SER A 279 -14.99 -20.37 -4.73
C SER A 279 -15.45 -21.13 -3.49
N TYR A 280 -16.23 -20.48 -2.65
CA TYR A 280 -16.84 -21.04 -1.44
C TYR A 280 -18.35 -21.19 -1.64
N SER A 281 -18.91 -22.29 -1.18
CA SER A 281 -20.37 -22.56 -1.25
C SER A 281 -21.17 -21.85 -0.17
N ASN A 282 -20.49 -21.34 0.85
CA ASN A 282 -21.10 -20.58 1.94
C ASN A 282 -20.17 -19.45 2.41
N ASN A 283 -20.73 -18.52 3.16
CA ASN A 283 -20.03 -17.32 3.64
C ASN A 283 -19.59 -17.43 5.11
N ASN A 284 -19.37 -18.63 5.64
CA ASN A 284 -18.96 -18.84 7.02
C ASN A 284 -17.46 -18.53 7.21
N TYR A 285 -17.10 -17.24 7.21
CA TYR A 285 -15.74 -16.77 7.44
C TYR A 285 -15.20 -17.14 8.83
N ALA A 286 -16.07 -17.34 9.83
CA ALA A 286 -15.64 -17.65 11.20
C ALA A 286 -14.82 -18.95 11.29
N SER A 287 -15.08 -19.90 10.40
CA SER A 287 -14.33 -21.17 10.32
C SER A 287 -12.88 -20.98 9.89
N TYR A 288 -12.49 -19.81 9.40
CA TYR A 288 -11.15 -19.45 8.90
C TYR A 288 -10.44 -18.46 9.83
N ALA A 289 -10.99 -18.26 11.05
CA ALA A 289 -10.37 -17.44 12.06
C ALA A 289 -9.15 -18.15 12.67
N LEU A 290 -8.10 -17.38 12.90
CA LEU A 290 -6.85 -17.81 13.53
C LEU A 290 -6.60 -16.93 14.77
N SER A 291 -6.09 -17.51 15.83
CA SER A 291 -5.52 -16.77 16.95
C SER A 291 -4.20 -16.14 16.49
N ILE A 292 -3.99 -14.88 16.83
CA ILE A 292 -2.74 -14.13 16.57
C ILE A 292 -2.05 -13.91 17.93
#